data_393ef5453391878ea68115dd6e6a8edc
#
_entry.id   393ef5453391878ea68115dd6e6a8edc
#
_cell.length_a   1.000
_cell.length_b   1.000
_cell.length_c   1.000
_cell.angle_alpha   90.00
_cell.angle_beta   90.00
_cell.angle_gamma   90.00
#
_symmetry.space_group_name_H-M   'P 1'
#
loop_
_entity.id
_entity.type
_entity.pdbx_description
1 polymer ?
#
loop_
_entity_poly.entity_id
_entity_poly.type
_entity_poly.pdbx_seq_one_letter_code
_entity_poly.pdbx_strand_id
1 'polypeptide(L)'
;MPLYNIFNAGPDRAWGLWKIEESLEHFHSLYPINKVELPHFETISHPHKQMEWYASRTTISKVCNHLQLPYLGTVKQMDNKPFLCDEAAHISISHSHDYAAAIIDKERVCGIDIEKIDKKILSIRKKFLQPKEFSDDPIKTTLYWCIKETGYKMHPSKGISLKDDIIIQSIPDDLYEGETMIWVRHVPIKVQFLVHDGYGIAFNL
;
A
#
# COMPACT_ATOMS: atom_id res chain seq x y z
N MET A 1 16.14 -16.43 3.75
CA MET A 1 14.66 -16.50 3.75
C MET A 1 14.17 -15.08 3.54
N PRO A 2 13.22 -14.86 2.62
CA PRO A 2 12.64 -13.55 2.45
C PRO A 2 12.04 -13.08 3.77
N LEU A 3 12.35 -11.86 4.16
CA LEU A 3 11.80 -11.26 5.38
C LEU A 3 10.40 -10.75 5.04
N TYR A 4 9.40 -11.56 5.30
CA TYR A 4 8.02 -11.09 5.26
C TYR A 4 7.37 -11.24 6.62
N ASN A 5 6.55 -10.27 6.98
CA ASN A 5 5.71 -10.32 8.16
C ASN A 5 4.25 -10.18 7.74
N ILE A 6 3.37 -10.94 8.38
CA ILE A 6 1.92 -10.79 8.24
C ILE A 6 1.37 -10.35 9.59
N PHE A 7 0.57 -9.31 9.56
CA PHE A 7 -0.02 -8.67 10.72
C PHE A 7 -1.53 -8.80 10.67
N ASN A 8 -2.12 -9.33 11.73
CA ASN A 8 -3.57 -9.32 11.86
C ASN A 8 -4.07 -7.91 12.16
N ALA A 9 -5.08 -7.46 11.44
CA ALA A 9 -5.78 -6.20 11.66
C ALA A 9 -7.26 -6.43 11.97
N GLY A 10 -7.64 -7.67 12.30
CA GLY A 10 -8.98 -8.13 12.62
C GLY A 10 -9.16 -9.60 12.23
N PRO A 11 -10.31 -10.21 12.50
CA PRO A 11 -10.58 -11.62 12.17
C PRO A 11 -10.58 -11.89 10.66
N ASP A 12 -11.06 -10.94 9.87
CA ASP A 12 -11.22 -11.05 8.41
C ASP A 12 -10.28 -10.10 7.65
N ARG A 13 -9.24 -9.61 8.33
CA ARG A 13 -8.34 -8.61 7.80
C ARG A 13 -6.91 -8.83 8.23
N ALA A 14 -6.00 -8.77 7.26
CA ALA A 14 -4.56 -8.83 7.51
C ALA A 14 -3.80 -7.99 6.47
N TRP A 15 -2.60 -7.56 6.83
CA TRP A 15 -1.68 -6.95 5.89
C TRP A 15 -0.31 -7.61 5.99
N GLY A 16 0.45 -7.55 4.91
CA GLY A 16 1.77 -8.14 4.79
C GLY A 16 2.79 -7.11 4.32
N LEU A 17 4.02 -7.30 4.79
CA LEU A 17 5.20 -6.54 4.38
C LEU A 17 6.28 -7.50 3.89
N TRP A 18 6.81 -7.26 2.69
CA TRP A 18 7.86 -8.04 2.06
C TRP A 18 9.08 -7.17 1.78
N LYS A 19 10.24 -7.57 2.28
CA LYS A 19 11.52 -6.97 1.90
C LYS A 19 12.06 -7.65 0.65
N ILE A 20 12.34 -6.89 -0.38
CA ILE A 20 12.80 -7.37 -1.68
C ILE A 20 14.31 -7.58 -1.61
N GLU A 21 14.74 -8.80 -1.32
CA GLU A 21 16.14 -9.19 -1.27
C GLU A 21 16.46 -10.31 -2.28
N GLU A 22 15.44 -10.85 -2.94
CA GLU A 22 15.56 -11.96 -3.85
C GLU A 22 15.98 -11.51 -5.26
N SER A 23 16.65 -12.44 -5.98
CA SER A 23 16.85 -12.28 -7.42
C SER A 23 15.54 -12.54 -8.20
N LEU A 24 15.50 -12.07 -9.42
CA LEU A 24 14.34 -12.31 -10.31
C LEU A 24 14.12 -13.82 -10.54
N GLU A 25 15.20 -14.60 -10.70
CA GLU A 25 15.11 -16.06 -10.87
C GLU A 25 14.51 -16.75 -9.63
N HIS A 26 14.86 -16.26 -8.43
CA HIS A 26 14.26 -16.76 -7.20
C HIS A 26 12.76 -16.48 -7.15
N PHE A 27 12.34 -15.27 -7.51
CA PHE A 27 10.91 -14.93 -7.60
C PHE A 27 10.17 -15.79 -8.61
N HIS A 28 10.74 -16.07 -9.77
CA HIS A 28 10.14 -16.98 -10.75
C HIS A 28 9.86 -18.38 -10.16
N SER A 29 10.75 -18.89 -9.32
CA SER A 29 10.56 -20.19 -8.66
C SER A 29 9.56 -20.12 -7.50
N LEU A 30 9.55 -19.00 -6.76
CA LEU A 30 8.68 -18.79 -5.59
C LEU A 30 7.23 -18.53 -5.97
N TYR A 31 7.04 -17.82 -7.06
CA TYR A 31 5.72 -17.40 -7.54
C TYR A 31 5.62 -17.62 -9.06
N PRO A 32 5.17 -18.81 -9.49
CA PRO A 32 4.90 -19.05 -10.89
C PRO A 32 3.73 -18.18 -11.36
N ILE A 33 3.97 -17.32 -12.35
CA ILE A 33 2.96 -16.40 -12.87
C ILE A 33 1.81 -17.19 -13.49
N ASN A 34 0.60 -16.88 -13.06
CA ASN A 34 -0.59 -17.48 -13.62
C ASN A 34 -1.02 -16.78 -14.94
N LYS A 35 -1.90 -17.46 -15.70
CA LYS A 35 -2.36 -16.96 -17.02
C LYS A 35 -3.09 -15.61 -16.95
N VAL A 36 -3.68 -15.28 -15.83
CA VAL A 36 -4.45 -14.04 -15.61
C VAL A 36 -3.53 -12.83 -15.46
N GLU A 37 -2.39 -13.02 -14.80
CA GLU A 37 -1.45 -11.96 -14.50
C GLU A 37 -0.36 -11.79 -15.58
N LEU A 38 -0.09 -12.83 -16.37
CA LEU A 38 0.96 -12.85 -17.38
C LEU A 38 0.89 -11.65 -18.34
N PRO A 39 -0.27 -11.29 -18.93
CA PRO A 39 -0.34 -10.17 -19.87
C PRO A 39 0.11 -8.84 -19.25
N HIS A 40 -0.17 -8.61 -17.95
CA HIS A 40 0.30 -7.41 -17.27
C HIS A 40 1.80 -7.48 -16.98
N PHE A 41 2.31 -8.63 -16.55
CA PHE A 41 3.74 -8.80 -16.28
C PHE A 41 4.59 -8.56 -17.52
N GLU A 42 4.18 -9.04 -18.68
CA GLU A 42 4.89 -8.86 -19.95
C GLU A 42 5.02 -7.40 -20.38
N THR A 43 4.20 -6.51 -19.85
CA THR A 43 4.34 -5.05 -20.10
C THR A 43 5.46 -4.41 -19.28
N ILE A 44 6.02 -5.10 -18.29
CA ILE A 44 7.03 -4.56 -17.37
C ILE A 44 8.42 -4.90 -17.91
N SER A 45 9.10 -3.93 -18.50
CA SER A 45 10.43 -4.13 -19.08
C SER A 45 11.59 -3.96 -18.09
N HIS A 46 11.41 -3.18 -17.02
CA HIS A 46 12.49 -2.84 -16.08
C HIS A 46 12.63 -3.93 -15.00
N PRO A 47 13.82 -4.57 -14.83
CA PRO A 47 14.02 -5.69 -13.89
C PRO A 47 13.59 -5.37 -12.45
N HIS A 48 13.93 -4.18 -11.94
CA HIS A 48 13.53 -3.78 -10.58
C HIS A 48 12.01 -3.67 -10.44
N LYS A 49 11.30 -3.18 -11.47
CA LYS A 49 9.83 -3.15 -11.48
C LYS A 49 9.22 -4.54 -11.57
N GLN A 50 9.88 -5.48 -12.21
CA GLN A 50 9.49 -6.89 -12.19
C GLN A 50 9.62 -7.48 -10.79
N MET A 51 10.70 -7.17 -10.06
CA MET A 51 10.88 -7.61 -8.67
C MET A 51 9.81 -6.99 -7.73
N GLU A 52 9.53 -5.70 -7.83
CA GLU A 52 8.44 -5.04 -7.09
C GLU A 52 7.08 -5.70 -7.39
N TRP A 53 6.84 -6.04 -8.65
CA TRP A 53 5.63 -6.72 -9.07
C TRP A 53 5.52 -8.11 -8.44
N TYR A 54 6.59 -8.93 -8.50
CA TYR A 54 6.63 -10.24 -7.88
C TYR A 54 6.43 -10.16 -6.36
N ALA A 55 7.16 -9.30 -5.70
CA ALA A 55 7.05 -9.10 -4.25
C ALA A 55 5.61 -8.77 -3.85
N SER A 56 4.95 -7.88 -4.60
CA SER A 56 3.57 -7.50 -4.35
C SER A 56 2.61 -8.70 -4.47
N ARG A 57 2.75 -9.54 -5.51
CA ARG A 57 1.89 -10.73 -5.73
C ARG A 57 2.16 -11.81 -4.71
N THR A 58 3.43 -12.04 -4.39
CA THR A 58 3.82 -12.98 -3.35
C THR A 58 3.24 -12.54 -1.99
N THR A 59 3.31 -11.25 -1.68
CA THR A 59 2.72 -10.71 -0.44
C THR A 59 1.22 -10.95 -0.38
N ILE A 60 0.47 -10.62 -1.45
CA ILE A 60 -0.98 -10.87 -1.49
C ILE A 60 -1.27 -12.37 -1.33
N SER A 61 -0.57 -13.22 -2.07
CA SER A 61 -0.75 -14.68 -2.00
C SER A 61 -0.55 -15.20 -0.57
N LYS A 62 0.46 -14.69 0.14
CA LYS A 62 0.70 -15.06 1.55
C LYS A 62 -0.38 -14.54 2.49
N VAL A 63 -0.87 -13.31 2.29
CA VAL A 63 -1.98 -12.76 3.09
C VAL A 63 -3.28 -13.51 2.79
N CYS A 64 -3.57 -13.87 1.53
CA CYS A 64 -4.71 -14.73 1.18
C CYS A 64 -4.65 -16.06 1.94
N ASN A 65 -3.49 -16.74 1.88
CA ASN A 65 -3.31 -18.02 2.59
C ASN A 65 -3.51 -17.88 4.11
N HIS A 66 -3.01 -16.79 4.70
CA HIS A 66 -3.21 -16.49 6.13
C HIS A 66 -4.70 -16.30 6.49
N LEU A 67 -5.46 -15.63 5.63
CA LEU A 67 -6.90 -15.42 5.77
C LEU A 67 -7.75 -16.61 5.28
N GLN A 68 -7.12 -17.71 4.85
CA GLN A 68 -7.77 -18.88 4.28
C GLN A 68 -8.62 -18.55 3.02
N LEU A 69 -8.14 -17.60 2.21
CA LEU A 69 -8.73 -17.26 0.92
C LEU A 69 -7.94 -17.95 -0.21
N PRO A 70 -8.61 -18.44 -1.26
CA PRO A 70 -7.93 -18.89 -2.45
C PRO A 70 -7.22 -17.71 -3.12
N TYR A 71 -6.07 -17.98 -3.73
CA TYR A 71 -5.37 -16.98 -4.55
C TYR A 71 -5.26 -17.48 -5.99
N LEU A 72 -6.09 -16.92 -6.86
CA LEU A 72 -6.14 -17.23 -8.28
C LEU A 72 -5.51 -16.13 -9.16
N GLY A 73 -4.86 -15.17 -8.53
CA GLY A 73 -4.25 -14.01 -9.17
C GLY A 73 -5.00 -12.72 -8.93
N THR A 74 -4.46 -11.64 -9.46
CA THR A 74 -5.05 -10.30 -9.41
C THR A 74 -5.35 -9.78 -10.81
N VAL A 75 -6.47 -9.09 -10.94
CA VAL A 75 -6.83 -8.35 -12.16
C VAL A 75 -6.92 -6.86 -11.85
N LYS A 76 -6.71 -6.02 -12.87
CA LYS A 76 -6.97 -4.58 -12.78
C LYS A 76 -8.30 -4.26 -13.43
N GLN A 77 -9.13 -3.50 -12.76
CA GLN A 77 -10.33 -2.92 -13.39
C GLN A 77 -9.96 -1.66 -14.18
N MET A 78 -10.96 -1.07 -14.85
CA MET A 78 -10.79 0.12 -15.71
C MET A 78 -10.21 1.33 -14.97
N ASP A 79 -10.34 1.40 -13.64
CA ASP A 79 -9.78 2.42 -12.76
C ASP A 79 -8.34 2.12 -12.29
N ASN A 80 -7.74 1.02 -12.75
CA ASN A 80 -6.44 0.47 -12.36
C ASN A 80 -6.35 -0.07 -10.93
N LYS A 81 -7.47 -0.19 -10.18
CA LYS A 81 -7.47 -0.84 -8.88
C LYS A 81 -7.28 -2.35 -9.05
N PRO A 82 -6.46 -2.97 -8.20
CA PRO A 82 -6.31 -4.41 -8.20
C PRO A 82 -7.50 -5.07 -7.49
N PHE A 83 -7.92 -6.24 -8.01
CA PHE A 83 -8.93 -7.11 -7.42
C PHE A 83 -8.43 -8.55 -7.43
N LEU A 84 -8.86 -9.36 -6.47
CA LEU A 84 -8.64 -10.79 -6.51
C LEU A 84 -9.53 -11.43 -7.58
N CYS A 85 -8.99 -12.42 -8.30
CA CYS A 85 -9.80 -13.23 -9.20
C CYS A 85 -10.76 -14.10 -8.39
N ASP A 86 -12.04 -14.09 -8.79
CA ASP A 86 -13.12 -14.92 -8.24
C ASP A 86 -13.34 -14.79 -6.71
N GLU A 87 -12.85 -13.69 -6.11
CA GLU A 87 -13.03 -13.39 -4.68
C GLU A 87 -13.60 -11.99 -4.48
N ALA A 88 -14.56 -11.87 -3.58
CA ALA A 88 -15.18 -10.59 -3.22
C ALA A 88 -14.35 -9.72 -2.27
N ALA A 89 -13.25 -10.25 -1.74
CA ALA A 89 -12.41 -9.53 -0.79
C ALA A 89 -11.75 -8.30 -1.42
N HIS A 90 -11.64 -7.25 -0.63
CA HIS A 90 -10.98 -6.00 -1.02
C HIS A 90 -9.47 -6.09 -0.81
N ILE A 91 -8.70 -5.59 -1.74
CA ILE A 91 -7.24 -5.55 -1.65
C ILE A 91 -6.69 -4.16 -1.93
N SER A 92 -5.55 -3.86 -1.33
CA SER A 92 -4.74 -2.72 -1.69
C SER A 92 -3.26 -3.10 -1.66
N ILE A 93 -2.49 -2.52 -2.57
CA ILE A 93 -1.07 -2.82 -2.78
C ILE A 93 -0.30 -1.51 -2.83
N SER A 94 0.89 -1.52 -2.24
CA SER A 94 1.90 -0.50 -2.45
C SER A 94 3.29 -1.11 -2.49
N HIS A 95 4.22 -0.45 -3.15
CA HIS A 95 5.63 -0.81 -3.15
C HIS A 95 6.48 0.43 -3.33
N SER A 96 7.60 0.47 -2.65
CA SER A 96 8.58 1.55 -2.77
C SER A 96 9.97 0.97 -2.54
N HIS A 97 10.85 1.08 -3.54
CA HIS A 97 12.24 0.60 -3.52
C HIS A 97 12.35 -0.87 -3.07
N ASP A 98 12.78 -1.10 -1.81
CA ASP A 98 13.13 -2.41 -1.29
C ASP A 98 11.95 -3.10 -0.57
N TYR A 99 10.74 -2.51 -0.61
CA TYR A 99 9.58 -3.06 0.08
C TYR A 99 8.33 -3.11 -0.78
N ALA A 100 7.55 -4.16 -0.57
CA ALA A 100 6.17 -4.27 -1.03
C ALA A 100 5.25 -4.51 0.18
N ALA A 101 4.08 -3.88 0.17
CA ALA A 101 3.05 -4.03 1.18
C ALA A 101 1.71 -4.35 0.52
N ALA A 102 0.91 -5.19 1.16
CA ALA A 102 -0.45 -5.49 0.72
C ALA A 102 -1.38 -5.68 1.91
N ILE A 103 -2.61 -5.24 1.78
CA ILE A 103 -3.68 -5.45 2.76
C ILE A 103 -4.86 -6.12 2.08
N ILE A 104 -5.52 -7.01 2.80
CA ILE A 104 -6.75 -7.69 2.40
C ILE A 104 -7.79 -7.55 3.51
N ASP A 105 -8.99 -7.20 3.14
CA ASP A 105 -10.17 -7.19 4.02
C ASP A 105 -11.30 -7.93 3.29
N LYS A 106 -11.91 -8.95 3.93
CA LYS A 106 -12.96 -9.77 3.32
C LYS A 106 -14.27 -9.01 3.10
N GLU A 107 -14.50 -7.94 3.86
CA GLU A 107 -15.80 -7.28 3.91
C GLU A 107 -15.75 -5.79 3.51
N ARG A 108 -14.65 -5.09 3.82
CA ARG A 108 -14.57 -3.64 3.73
C ARG A 108 -13.48 -3.16 2.79
N VAL A 109 -13.73 -2.07 2.12
CA VAL A 109 -12.71 -1.39 1.31
C VAL A 109 -11.50 -1.06 2.18
N CYS A 110 -10.33 -1.43 1.69
CA CYS A 110 -9.07 -1.22 2.37
C CYS A 110 -8.06 -0.44 1.52
N GLY A 111 -7.13 0.20 2.19
CA GLY A 111 -6.02 0.94 1.59
C GLY A 111 -4.74 0.75 2.40
N ILE A 112 -3.63 0.62 1.70
CA ILE A 112 -2.27 0.63 2.28
C ILE A 112 -1.33 1.41 1.38
N ASP A 113 -0.41 2.13 2.00
CA ASP A 113 0.67 2.79 1.29
C ASP A 113 2.00 2.64 2.03
N ILE A 114 3.10 2.54 1.27
CA ILE A 114 4.47 2.49 1.78
C ILE A 114 5.36 3.35 0.91
N GLU A 115 6.20 4.19 1.55
CA GLU A 115 7.16 5.04 0.85
C GLU A 115 8.48 5.16 1.61
N LYS A 116 9.59 5.14 0.86
CA LYS A 116 10.90 5.41 1.41
C LYS A 116 10.99 6.86 1.91
N ILE A 117 11.49 7.04 3.13
CA ILE A 117 11.69 8.37 3.70
C ILE A 117 12.89 9.01 3.01
N ASP A 118 12.64 10.06 2.23
CA ASP A 118 13.66 10.81 1.51
C ASP A 118 13.35 12.33 1.58
N LYS A 119 14.37 13.15 1.75
CA LYS A 119 14.24 14.63 1.76
C LYS A 119 13.61 15.21 0.49
N LYS A 120 13.65 14.47 -0.62
CA LYS A 120 13.02 14.88 -1.89
C LYS A 120 11.53 15.10 -1.76
N ILE A 121 10.84 14.42 -0.81
CA ILE A 121 9.40 14.59 -0.56
C ILE A 121 9.06 16.05 -0.23
N LEU A 122 9.96 16.78 0.43
CA LEU A 122 9.78 18.19 0.79
C LEU A 122 9.62 19.11 -0.43
N SER A 123 10.23 18.76 -1.56
CA SER A 123 10.14 19.55 -2.79
C SER A 123 8.76 19.50 -3.45
N ILE A 124 8.01 18.42 -3.22
CA ILE A 124 6.69 18.20 -3.83
C ILE A 124 5.53 18.37 -2.84
N ARG A 125 5.80 18.65 -1.56
CA ARG A 125 4.78 18.74 -0.50
C ARG A 125 3.60 19.66 -0.81
N LYS A 126 3.84 20.76 -1.52
CA LYS A 126 2.80 21.71 -1.95
C LYS A 126 1.75 21.10 -2.88
N LYS A 127 2.08 19.97 -3.53
CA LYS A 127 1.17 19.29 -4.46
C LYS A 127 0.10 18.46 -3.73
N PHE A 128 0.38 18.00 -2.51
CA PHE A 128 -0.50 17.11 -1.76
C PHE A 128 -0.84 17.56 -0.35
N LEU A 129 -0.14 18.55 0.23
CA LEU A 129 -0.43 19.10 1.54
C LEU A 129 -1.11 20.46 1.45
N GLN A 130 -2.02 20.72 2.38
CA GLN A 130 -2.49 22.06 2.67
C GLN A 130 -1.45 22.83 3.51
N PRO A 131 -1.45 24.16 3.50
CA PRO A 131 -0.47 24.97 4.25
C PRO A 131 -0.37 24.59 5.74
N LYS A 132 -1.51 24.27 6.37
CA LYS A 132 -1.57 23.85 7.79
C LYS A 132 -0.92 22.50 8.08
N GLU A 133 -0.74 21.66 7.06
CA GLU A 133 -0.12 20.34 7.13
C GLU A 133 1.39 20.38 6.81
N PHE A 134 1.94 21.55 6.45
CA PHE A 134 3.35 21.64 6.06
C PHE A 134 4.27 21.31 7.23
N SER A 135 5.30 20.52 6.92
CA SER A 135 6.41 20.18 7.78
C SER A 135 7.71 20.26 7.00
N ASP A 136 8.80 20.60 7.67
CA ASP A 136 10.16 20.50 7.14
C ASP A 136 10.85 19.19 7.56
N ASP A 137 10.15 18.35 8.33
CA ASP A 137 10.59 17.01 8.66
C ASP A 137 10.19 16.04 7.54
N PRO A 138 11.16 15.37 6.88
CA PRO A 138 10.89 14.40 5.83
C PRO A 138 10.14 13.17 6.32
N ILE A 139 10.30 12.74 7.58
CA ILE A 139 9.56 11.62 8.16
C ILE A 139 8.07 11.98 8.21
N LYS A 140 7.74 13.09 8.86
CA LYS A 140 6.37 13.58 8.98
C LYS A 140 5.72 13.82 7.63
N THR A 141 6.46 14.41 6.68
CA THR A 141 5.97 14.67 5.32
C THR A 141 5.71 13.38 4.54
N THR A 142 6.56 12.35 4.69
CA THR A 142 6.35 11.04 4.07
C THR A 142 5.15 10.32 4.68
N LEU A 143 4.98 10.38 6.00
CA LEU A 143 3.78 9.82 6.66
C LEU A 143 2.50 10.50 6.17
N TYR A 144 2.49 11.83 6.03
CA TYR A 144 1.34 12.53 5.44
C TYR A 144 1.03 12.05 4.02
N TRP A 145 2.06 11.82 3.20
CA TRP A 145 1.89 11.23 1.88
C TRP A 145 1.22 9.85 1.96
N CYS A 146 1.81 8.91 2.73
CA CYS A 146 1.27 7.55 2.87
C CYS A 146 -0.17 7.55 3.41
N ILE A 147 -0.48 8.39 4.39
CA ILE A 147 -1.82 8.52 4.96
C ILE A 147 -2.82 8.99 3.90
N LYS A 148 -2.45 9.99 3.09
CA LYS A 148 -3.33 10.52 2.02
C LYS A 148 -3.49 9.51 0.88
N GLU A 149 -2.41 8.83 0.45
CA GLU A 149 -2.47 7.77 -0.55
C GLU A 149 -3.35 6.59 -0.08
N THR A 150 -3.30 6.24 1.21
CA THR A 150 -4.21 5.25 1.81
C THR A 150 -5.67 5.66 1.60
N GLY A 151 -6.03 6.89 1.93
CA GLY A 151 -7.38 7.42 1.71
C GLY A 151 -7.76 7.48 0.23
N TYR A 152 -6.82 7.88 -0.64
CA TYR A 152 -7.01 7.91 -2.09
C TYR A 152 -7.33 6.51 -2.66
N LYS A 153 -6.58 5.49 -2.24
CA LYS A 153 -6.78 4.10 -2.68
C LYS A 153 -8.15 3.53 -2.25
N MET A 154 -8.71 4.02 -1.16
CA MET A 154 -10.03 3.60 -0.68
C MET A 154 -11.19 4.27 -1.43
N HIS A 155 -10.98 5.40 -2.09
CA HIS A 155 -12.05 6.13 -2.75
C HIS A 155 -12.45 5.47 -4.08
N PRO A 156 -13.75 5.30 -4.37
CA PRO A 156 -14.22 4.60 -5.56
C PRO A 156 -14.03 5.38 -6.87
N SER A 157 -13.88 6.72 -6.81
CA SER A 157 -13.83 7.57 -7.99
C SER A 157 -12.43 8.10 -8.26
N LYS A 158 -12.07 8.20 -9.55
CA LYS A 158 -10.93 8.99 -10.01
C LYS A 158 -11.16 10.47 -9.80
N GLY A 159 -10.07 11.25 -9.70
CA GLY A 159 -10.15 12.72 -9.73
C GLY A 159 -10.37 13.36 -8.36
N ILE A 160 -10.09 12.68 -7.27
CA ILE A 160 -9.94 13.33 -5.97
C ILE A 160 -8.55 13.91 -5.82
N SER A 161 -8.48 15.08 -5.18
CA SER A 161 -7.23 15.77 -4.87
C SER A 161 -6.69 15.30 -3.52
N LEU A 162 -5.45 14.80 -3.49
CA LEU A 162 -4.77 14.50 -2.21
C LEU A 162 -4.73 15.72 -1.30
N LYS A 163 -4.59 16.90 -1.88
CA LYS A 163 -4.46 18.16 -1.15
C LYS A 163 -5.79 18.66 -0.61
N ASP A 164 -6.84 18.63 -1.44
CA ASP A 164 -8.07 19.37 -1.14
C ASP A 164 -9.21 18.45 -0.68
N ASP A 165 -9.23 17.19 -1.16
CA ASP A 165 -10.28 16.23 -0.83
C ASP A 165 -9.91 15.28 0.31
N ILE A 166 -8.59 15.20 0.68
CA ILE A 166 -8.13 14.34 1.77
C ILE A 166 -7.47 15.19 2.84
N ILE A 167 -8.16 15.36 3.95
CA ILE A 167 -7.73 16.21 5.06
C ILE A 167 -7.32 15.36 6.24
N ILE A 168 -6.10 15.56 6.73
CA ILE A 168 -5.59 14.91 7.94
C ILE A 168 -5.92 15.79 9.14
N GLN A 169 -6.44 15.19 10.21
CA GLN A 169 -6.76 15.92 11.43
C GLN A 169 -5.49 16.40 12.12
N SER A 170 -4.66 15.48 12.51
CA SER A 170 -3.32 15.68 13.05
C SER A 170 -2.65 14.31 13.17
N ILE A 171 -1.33 14.27 13.21
CA ILE A 171 -0.58 13.08 13.63
C ILE A 171 0.13 13.38 14.94
N PRO A 172 0.29 12.38 15.84
CA PRO A 172 1.06 12.51 17.08
C PRO A 172 2.47 13.04 16.82
N ASP A 173 3.10 13.57 17.86
CA ASP A 173 4.50 13.99 17.79
C ASP A 173 5.45 12.79 17.74
N ASP A 174 5.06 11.64 18.34
CA ASP A 174 5.74 10.37 18.11
C ASP A 174 5.39 9.86 16.72
N LEU A 175 6.38 9.87 15.83
CA LEU A 175 6.23 9.48 14.44
C LEU A 175 6.55 8.00 14.18
N TYR A 176 6.97 7.23 15.20
CA TYR A 176 7.32 5.82 14.99
C TYR A 176 6.10 4.94 14.73
N GLU A 177 5.02 5.19 15.48
CA GLU A 177 3.74 4.50 15.30
C GLU A 177 2.61 5.36 15.86
N GLY A 178 1.46 5.34 15.22
CA GLY A 178 0.30 6.09 15.69
C GLY A 178 -0.94 5.90 14.83
N GLU A 179 -2.00 6.58 15.26
CA GLU A 179 -3.28 6.60 14.56
C GLU A 179 -3.70 8.03 14.29
N THR A 180 -4.44 8.23 13.22
CA THR A 180 -5.06 9.52 12.90
C THR A 180 -6.40 9.33 12.21
N MET A 181 -7.22 10.39 12.25
CA MET A 181 -8.42 10.49 11.42
C MET A 181 -8.12 11.31 10.17
N ILE A 182 -8.58 10.81 9.04
CA ILE A 182 -8.63 11.58 7.81
C ILE A 182 -10.07 11.73 7.35
N TRP A 183 -10.35 12.78 6.60
CA TRP A 183 -11.59 12.92 5.87
C TRP A 183 -11.30 12.83 4.38
N VAL A 184 -11.86 11.82 3.73
CA VAL A 184 -11.88 11.73 2.28
C VAL A 184 -13.20 12.38 1.82
N ARG A 185 -13.11 13.64 1.37
CA ARG A 185 -14.26 14.55 1.25
C ARG A 185 -14.96 14.71 2.62
N HIS A 186 -16.08 14.04 2.84
CA HIS A 186 -16.85 14.13 4.09
C HIS A 186 -16.89 12.79 4.85
N VAL A 187 -16.20 11.75 4.35
CA VAL A 187 -16.20 10.42 4.96
C VAL A 187 -14.98 10.31 5.88
N PRO A 188 -15.19 10.13 7.19
CA PRO A 188 -14.11 9.92 8.12
C PRO A 188 -13.53 8.50 7.99
N ILE A 189 -12.21 8.39 7.98
CA ILE A 189 -11.48 7.13 7.92
C ILE A 189 -10.41 7.17 8.99
N LYS A 190 -10.34 6.14 9.81
CA LYS A 190 -9.27 5.94 10.78
C LYS A 190 -8.09 5.25 10.09
N VAL A 191 -6.91 5.79 10.25
CA VAL A 191 -5.68 5.31 9.62
C VAL A 191 -4.63 5.08 10.70
N GLN A 192 -4.00 3.92 10.67
CA GLN A 192 -2.79 3.62 11.42
C GLN A 192 -1.57 3.90 10.54
N PHE A 193 -0.51 4.40 11.13
CA PHE A 193 0.77 4.60 10.47
C PHE A 193 1.92 4.14 11.35
N LEU A 194 3.04 3.80 10.70
CA LEU A 194 4.29 3.46 11.39
C LEU A 194 5.50 3.78 10.51
N VAL A 195 6.66 3.90 11.16
CA VAL A 195 7.95 3.96 10.49
C VAL A 195 8.68 2.63 10.71
N HIS A 196 9.14 2.02 9.62
CA HIS A 196 9.87 0.76 9.64
C HIS A 196 11.04 0.81 8.66
N ASP A 197 12.26 0.55 9.14
CA ASP A 197 13.50 0.46 8.33
C ASP A 197 13.69 1.62 7.33
N GLY A 198 13.38 2.85 7.77
CA GLY A 198 13.48 4.05 6.92
C GLY A 198 12.32 4.24 5.91
N TYR A 199 11.21 3.55 6.11
CA TYR A 199 9.98 3.69 5.33
C TYR A 199 8.82 4.15 6.21
N GLY A 200 7.98 5.02 5.65
CA GLY A 200 6.66 5.32 6.18
C GLY A 200 5.64 4.34 5.61
N ILE A 201 4.78 3.81 6.47
CA ILE A 201 3.69 2.89 6.10
C ILE A 201 2.41 3.44 6.69
N ALA A 202 1.30 3.39 5.94
CA ALA A 202 -0.02 3.74 6.44
C ALA A 202 -1.09 2.80 5.88
N PHE A 203 -2.08 2.45 6.70
CA PHE A 203 -3.24 1.66 6.29
C PHE A 203 -4.48 2.05 7.11
N ASN A 204 -5.68 1.89 6.54
CA ASN A 204 -6.91 2.16 7.28
C ASN A 204 -7.19 1.07 8.31
N LEU A 205 -7.93 1.42 9.36
CA LEU A 205 -8.42 0.52 10.40
C LEU A 205 -9.89 0.12 10.17
#